data_6a457cfb298ac9197c2555017d02c21f
#
_entry.id   6a457cfb298ac9197c2555017d02c21f
#
_cell.length_a   1.000
_cell.length_b   1.000
_cell.length_c   1.000
_cell.angle_alpha   90.00
_cell.angle_beta   90.00
_cell.angle_gamma   90.00
#
_symmetry.space_group_name_H-M   'P 1'
#
loop_
_entity.id
_entity.type
_entity.pdbx_description
1 polymer ?
#
loop_
_entity_poly.entity_id
_entity_poly.type
_entity_poly.pdbx_seq_one_letter_code
_entity_poly.pdbx_strand_id
1 'polypeptide(L)' 'MTDTPTAEEIAQHYTAMGHSVDLLNAGQPEGMDDADWADTVSRNVEHLQLMVAKDFWTTEDMTAANAAIAANV' A
#
# COMPACT_ATOMS: atom_id res chain seq x y z
N MET A 1 24.59 7.58 7.15
CA MET A 1 23.85 8.86 7.12
C MET A 1 22.42 8.64 6.69
N THR A 2 21.50 9.16 7.44
CA THR A 2 20.09 9.01 7.12
C THR A 2 19.64 10.21 6.32
N ASP A 3 19.21 9.99 5.11
CA ASP A 3 18.70 11.05 4.28
C ASP A 3 17.23 11.28 4.58
N THR A 4 16.89 12.54 4.84
CA THR A 4 15.48 12.90 4.97
C THR A 4 14.87 12.89 3.58
N PRO A 5 13.76 12.17 3.36
CA PRO A 5 13.13 12.18 2.05
C PRO A 5 12.64 13.58 1.68
N THR A 6 12.78 13.92 0.41
CA THR A 6 12.27 15.20 -0.10
C THR A 6 10.75 15.13 -0.19
N ALA A 7 10.11 16.30 -0.31
CA ALA A 7 8.67 16.36 -0.51
C ALA A 7 8.24 15.58 -1.77
N GLU A 8 9.07 15.62 -2.81
CA GLU A 8 8.82 14.89 -4.05
C GLU A 8 8.87 13.38 -3.83
N GLU A 9 9.86 12.90 -3.08
CA GLU A 9 9.98 11.47 -2.76
C GLU A 9 8.79 10.99 -1.92
N ILE A 10 8.37 11.79 -0.95
CA ILE A 10 7.20 11.47 -0.13
C ILE A 10 5.95 11.39 -1.00
N ALA A 11 5.79 12.33 -1.94
CA ALA A 11 4.65 12.32 -2.86
C ALA A 11 4.66 11.07 -3.75
N GLN A 12 5.83 10.64 -4.22
CA GLN A 12 5.95 9.41 -5.01
C GLN A 12 5.57 8.17 -4.20
N HIS A 13 6.02 8.09 -2.95
CA HIS A 13 5.64 7.01 -2.04
C HIS A 13 4.14 7.03 -1.75
N TYR A 14 3.57 8.20 -1.57
CA TYR A 14 2.14 8.33 -1.34
C TYR A 14 1.33 7.81 -2.54
N THR A 15 1.76 8.17 -3.75
CA THR A 15 1.13 7.69 -4.99
C THR A 15 1.21 6.16 -5.10
N ALA A 16 2.37 5.58 -4.82
CA ALA A 16 2.57 4.13 -4.87
C ALA A 16 1.70 3.42 -3.81
N MET A 17 1.63 4.00 -2.61
CA MET A 17 0.77 3.48 -1.55
C MET A 17 -0.69 3.51 -1.96
N GLY A 18 -1.13 4.61 -2.58
CA GLY A 18 -2.49 4.76 -3.07
C GLY A 18 -2.86 3.73 -4.14
N HIS A 19 -1.93 3.41 -5.03
CA HIS A 19 -2.15 2.37 -6.05
C HIS A 19 -2.42 1.01 -5.41
N SER A 20 -1.65 0.64 -4.39
CA SER A 20 -1.85 -0.63 -3.68
C SER A 20 -3.20 -0.64 -2.95
N VAL A 21 -3.56 0.46 -2.30
CA VAL A 21 -4.86 0.59 -1.62
C VAL A 21 -6.01 0.43 -2.63
N ASP A 22 -5.92 1.13 -3.76
CA ASP A 22 -6.96 1.08 -4.78
C ASP A 22 -7.10 -0.32 -5.37
N LEU A 23 -5.99 -1.00 -5.61
CA LEU A 23 -5.99 -2.36 -6.14
C LEU A 23 -6.71 -3.31 -5.17
N LEU A 24 -6.37 -3.25 -3.89
CA LEU A 24 -6.97 -4.11 -2.87
C LEU A 24 -8.47 -3.80 -2.69
N ASN A 25 -8.84 -2.52 -2.75
CA ASN A 25 -10.25 -2.12 -2.60
C ASN A 25 -11.09 -2.50 -3.81
N ALA A 26 -10.51 -2.51 -5.00
CA ALA A 26 -11.21 -2.90 -6.22
C ALA A 26 -11.54 -4.40 -6.25
N GLY A 27 -10.73 -5.21 -5.57
CA GLY A 27 -10.94 -6.66 -5.53
C GLY A 27 -10.39 -7.37 -6.75
N GLN A 28 -10.61 -8.67 -6.81
CA GLN A 28 -10.07 -9.53 -7.85
C GLN A 28 -10.56 -9.11 -9.23
N PRO A 29 -9.63 -8.83 -10.17
CA PRO A 29 -10.04 -8.50 -11.55
C PRO A 29 -10.67 -9.69 -12.24
N GLU A 30 -11.58 -9.39 -13.17
CA GLU A 30 -12.15 -10.40 -14.03
C GLU A 30 -11.05 -11.04 -14.87
N GLY A 31 -11.04 -12.36 -14.94
CA GLY A 31 -10.04 -13.08 -15.72
C GLY A 31 -8.77 -13.45 -14.94
N MET A 32 -8.58 -12.92 -13.74
CA MET A 32 -7.46 -13.32 -12.89
C MET A 32 -7.88 -14.51 -12.04
N ASP A 33 -7.07 -15.57 -12.00
CA ASP A 33 -7.42 -16.73 -11.19
C ASP A 33 -7.12 -16.48 -9.70
N ASP A 34 -7.69 -17.35 -8.85
CA ASP A 34 -7.65 -17.15 -7.40
C ASP A 34 -6.23 -17.21 -6.85
N ALA A 35 -5.39 -18.08 -7.40
CA ALA A 35 -4.00 -18.20 -6.96
C ALA A 35 -3.19 -16.93 -7.26
N ASP A 36 -3.39 -16.36 -8.45
CA ASP A 36 -2.73 -15.12 -8.85
C ASP A 36 -3.24 -13.95 -8.01
N TRP A 37 -4.53 -13.92 -7.72
CA TRP A 37 -5.10 -12.88 -6.88
C TRP A 37 -4.56 -12.98 -5.45
N ALA A 38 -4.48 -14.18 -4.88
CA ALA A 38 -3.92 -14.36 -3.55
C ALA A 38 -2.48 -13.86 -3.45
N ASP A 39 -1.66 -14.14 -4.48
CA ASP A 39 -0.29 -13.65 -4.55
C ASP A 39 -0.25 -12.13 -4.68
N THR A 40 -1.12 -11.56 -5.50
CA THR A 40 -1.24 -10.11 -5.70
C THR A 40 -1.60 -9.43 -4.37
N VAL A 41 -2.57 -9.95 -3.65
CA VAL A 41 -2.98 -9.41 -2.34
C VAL A 41 -1.81 -9.46 -1.36
N SER A 42 -1.13 -10.60 -1.27
CA SER A 42 -0.01 -10.78 -0.36
C SER A 42 1.09 -9.75 -0.61
N ARG A 43 1.45 -9.54 -1.88
CA ARG A 43 2.50 -8.58 -2.26
C ARG A 43 2.10 -7.15 -1.93
N ASN A 44 0.85 -6.79 -2.18
CA ASN A 44 0.38 -5.45 -1.93
C ASN A 44 0.21 -5.17 -0.43
N VAL A 45 -0.25 -6.14 0.34
CA VAL A 45 -0.32 -6.02 1.80
C VAL A 45 1.10 -5.82 2.37
N GLU A 46 2.06 -6.62 1.93
CA GLU A 46 3.46 -6.48 2.35
C GLU A 46 4.00 -5.10 2.00
N HIS A 47 3.73 -4.62 0.78
CA HIS A 47 4.13 -3.29 0.34
C HIS A 47 3.55 -2.21 1.26
N LEU A 48 2.26 -2.28 1.57
CA LEU A 48 1.63 -1.32 2.46
C LEU A 48 2.20 -1.39 3.87
N GLN A 49 2.48 -2.58 4.38
CA GLN A 49 3.09 -2.73 5.70
C GLN A 49 4.46 -2.06 5.76
N LEU A 50 5.27 -2.21 4.71
CA LEU A 50 6.56 -1.55 4.61
C LEU A 50 6.41 -0.04 4.50
N MET A 51 5.39 0.43 3.78
CA MET A 51 5.15 1.86 3.62
C MET A 51 4.72 2.50 4.93
N VAL A 52 3.75 1.92 5.65
CA VAL A 52 3.27 2.51 6.90
C VAL A 52 4.30 2.44 8.03
N ALA A 53 5.33 1.62 7.87
CA ALA A 53 6.44 1.58 8.83
C ALA A 53 7.36 2.78 8.73
N LYS A 54 7.30 3.54 7.65
CA LYS A 54 8.08 4.78 7.52
C LYS A 54 7.54 5.84 8.45
N ASP A 55 8.42 6.72 8.91
CA ASP A 55 8.10 7.66 9.99
C ASP A 55 7.71 9.07 9.51
N PHE A 56 7.62 9.28 8.21
CA PHE A 56 7.28 10.60 7.66
C PHE A 56 5.80 10.78 7.34
N TRP A 57 4.98 9.77 7.56
CA TRP A 57 3.54 9.85 7.31
C TRP A 57 2.80 10.45 8.49
N THR A 58 1.72 11.17 8.21
CA THR A 58 0.75 11.53 9.23
C THR A 58 -0.20 10.36 9.45
N THR A 59 -0.93 10.36 10.56
CA THR A 59 -1.96 9.35 10.80
C THR A 59 -3.01 9.36 9.69
N GLU A 60 -3.38 10.56 9.23
CA GLU A 60 -4.34 10.72 8.15
C GLU A 60 -3.86 10.06 6.85
N ASP A 61 -2.57 10.23 6.52
CA ASP A 61 -1.98 9.63 5.31
C ASP A 61 -2.07 8.11 5.35
N MET A 62 -1.95 7.51 6.52
CA MET A 62 -1.91 6.06 6.69
C MET A 62 -3.28 5.41 6.86
N THR A 63 -4.35 6.19 7.03
CA THR A 63 -5.67 5.65 7.36
C THR A 63 -6.16 4.63 6.33
N ALA A 64 -6.12 5.00 5.04
CA ALA A 64 -6.58 4.12 3.98
C ALA A 64 -5.70 2.87 3.84
N ALA A 65 -4.38 3.03 4.00
CA ALA A 65 -3.45 1.91 3.92
C ALA A 65 -3.67 0.93 5.07
N ASN A 66 -3.82 1.43 6.29
CA ASN A 66 -4.09 0.59 7.45
C ASN A 66 -5.43 -0.15 7.32
N ALA A 67 -6.45 0.52 6.78
CA ALA A 67 -7.74 -0.11 6.53
C ALA A 67 -7.63 -1.23 5.49
N ALA A 68 -6.89 -1.01 4.42
CA ALA A 68 -6.68 -2.02 3.38
C ALA A 68 -5.89 -3.22 3.92
N ILE A 69 -4.88 -2.99 4.74
CA ILE A 69 -4.13 -4.07 5.39
C ILE A 69 -5.07 -4.90 6.27
N ALA A 70 -5.83 -4.25 7.14
CA ALA A 70 -6.73 -4.93 8.07
C ALA A 70 -7.79 -5.75 7.34
N ALA A 71 -8.28 -5.28 6.20
CA ALA A 71 -9.30 -5.97 5.43
C ALA A 71 -8.75 -7.22 4.70
N ASN A 72 -7.43 -7.35 4.57
CA ASN A 72 -6.80 -8.40 3.76
C ASN A 72 -5.82 -9.29 4.53
N VAL A 73 -5.79 -9.19 5.82
CA VAL A 73 -4.95 -10.05 6.66
C VAL A 73 -5.80 -10.89 7.61
#